data_9e2a6567026dfae6c8db60dbb6ceecf0
#
_entry.id   9e2a6567026dfae6c8db60dbb6ceecf0
#
_cell.length_a   1.000
_cell.length_b   1.000
_cell.length_c   1.000
_cell.angle_alpha   90.00
_cell.angle_beta   90.00
_cell.angle_gamma   90.00
#
_symmetry.space_group_name_H-M   'P 1'
#
loop_
_entity.id
_entity.type
_entity.pdbx_description
1 polymer ?
#
loop_
_entity_poly.entity_id
_entity_poly.type
_entity_poly.pdbx_seq_one_letter_code
_entity_poly.pdbx_strand_id
1 'polypeptide(L)'
;MQVFVFDNTLDGLLTAVFDSFFLKQQPEYLLAEGDQLPLFADEPHHVVTDSEHAERVWKGLEKHLSKEGLHMISVSWLSEERTLNQPLFNFICKVFRTKVKELERNASDPDVLEVRNSCRRVMHEQLRMKQFIRFQKAKDGTYLAVISPDHNVLPLIIDHFQDRFNDQPWLIYDAHRHYGYYYDGSAISRSEERFSRNAETDL
;
A
#
# COMPACT_ATOMS: atom_id res chain seq x y z
N MET A 1 -23.47 -9.91 14.52
CA MET A 1 -22.56 -9.76 13.37
C MET A 1 -21.48 -8.77 13.76
N GLN A 2 -20.28 -9.27 14.03
CA GLN A 2 -19.16 -8.44 14.52
C GLN A 2 -18.52 -7.63 13.39
N VAL A 3 -18.33 -6.34 13.63
CA VAL A 3 -17.72 -5.41 12.68
C VAL A 3 -16.58 -4.67 13.37
N PHE A 4 -15.41 -4.61 12.71
CA PHE A 4 -14.32 -3.74 13.10
C PHE A 4 -14.24 -2.58 12.11
N VAL A 5 -14.01 -1.37 12.64
CA VAL A 5 -13.84 -0.13 11.84
C VAL A 5 -12.47 0.43 12.12
N PHE A 6 -11.69 0.71 11.08
CA PHE A 6 -10.32 1.20 11.19
C PHE A 6 -10.07 2.40 10.25
N ASP A 7 -8.98 3.13 10.46
CA ASP A 7 -8.61 4.37 9.77
C ASP A 7 -8.11 4.20 8.32
N ASN A 8 -8.23 3.00 7.76
CA ASN A 8 -7.74 2.64 6.42
C ASN A 8 -6.23 2.86 6.22
N THR A 9 -5.43 2.74 7.29
CA THR A 9 -3.97 2.66 7.22
C THR A 9 -3.49 1.21 7.36
N LEU A 10 -2.26 0.91 6.91
CA LEU A 10 -1.69 -0.42 7.11
C LEU A 10 -1.50 -0.72 8.60
N ASP A 11 -1.05 0.26 9.38
CA ASP A 11 -0.88 0.13 10.82
C ASP A 11 -2.23 -0.10 11.52
N GLY A 12 -3.30 0.57 11.05
CA GLY A 12 -4.66 0.33 11.51
C GLY A 12 -5.15 -1.08 11.21
N LEU A 13 -4.89 -1.61 10.01
CA LEU A 13 -5.21 -3.00 9.66
C LEU A 13 -4.44 -3.99 10.54
N LEU A 14 -3.14 -3.77 10.74
CA LEU A 14 -2.32 -4.61 11.62
C LEU A 14 -2.77 -4.51 13.08
N THR A 15 -3.18 -3.33 13.54
CA THR A 15 -3.77 -3.14 14.88
C THR A 15 -5.10 -3.90 14.98
N ALA A 16 -5.96 -3.87 13.95
CA ALA A 16 -7.19 -4.67 13.91
C ALA A 16 -6.92 -6.17 14.04
N VAL A 17 -5.85 -6.66 13.40
CA VAL A 17 -5.39 -8.05 13.58
C VAL A 17 -5.00 -8.30 15.04
N PHE A 18 -4.21 -7.41 15.65
CA PHE A 18 -3.85 -7.54 17.07
C PHE A 18 -5.08 -7.61 17.95
N ASP A 19 -6.03 -6.67 17.79
CA ASP A 19 -7.27 -6.60 18.56
C ASP A 19 -8.11 -7.87 18.39
N SER A 20 -8.19 -8.42 17.20
CA SER A 20 -8.92 -9.66 16.94
C SER A 20 -8.41 -10.84 17.79
N PHE A 21 -7.09 -10.94 18.00
CA PHE A 21 -6.50 -11.95 18.87
C PHE A 21 -6.62 -11.60 20.36
N PHE A 22 -6.42 -10.35 20.71
CA PHE A 22 -6.50 -9.87 22.09
C PHE A 22 -7.91 -10.00 22.66
N LEU A 23 -8.91 -9.57 21.92
CA LEU A 23 -10.33 -9.65 22.29
C LEU A 23 -10.92 -11.05 22.05
N LYS A 24 -10.17 -11.94 21.38
CA LYS A 24 -10.65 -13.27 20.93
C LYS A 24 -11.91 -13.16 20.07
N GLN A 25 -11.99 -12.12 19.27
CA GLN A 25 -13.09 -11.84 18.35
C GLN A 25 -12.58 -11.93 16.90
N GLN A 26 -13.43 -12.46 16.02
CA GLN A 26 -13.14 -12.46 14.61
C GLN A 26 -14.24 -11.66 13.91
N PRO A 27 -13.94 -10.44 13.43
CA PRO A 27 -14.94 -9.66 12.74
C PRO A 27 -15.33 -10.36 11.43
N GLU A 28 -16.64 -10.34 11.16
CA GLU A 28 -17.19 -10.76 9.86
C GLU A 28 -16.90 -9.71 8.80
N TYR A 29 -16.79 -8.44 9.23
CA TYR A 29 -16.48 -7.30 8.36
C TYR A 29 -15.40 -6.41 8.99
N LEU A 30 -14.37 -6.14 8.21
CA LEU A 30 -13.38 -5.09 8.47
C LEU A 30 -13.68 -3.93 7.52
N LEU A 31 -14.17 -2.83 8.05
CA LEU A 31 -14.60 -1.66 7.31
C LEU A 31 -13.63 -0.50 7.55
N ALA A 32 -13.41 0.30 6.52
CA ALA A 32 -12.71 1.57 6.69
C ALA A 32 -13.66 2.63 7.28
N GLU A 33 -13.12 3.63 7.97
CA GLU A 33 -13.89 4.78 8.42
C GLU A 33 -14.66 5.41 7.25
N GLY A 34 -15.94 5.68 7.48
CA GLY A 34 -16.86 6.24 6.48
C GLY A 34 -17.57 5.20 5.61
N ASP A 35 -17.22 3.92 5.71
CA ASP A 35 -17.98 2.85 5.04
C ASP A 35 -19.34 2.63 5.71
N GLN A 36 -20.33 2.16 4.95
CA GLN A 36 -21.65 1.86 5.47
C GLN A 36 -21.64 0.60 6.34
N LEU A 37 -22.17 0.72 7.54
CA LEU A 37 -22.36 -0.44 8.42
C LEU A 37 -23.48 -1.33 7.86
N PRO A 38 -23.35 -2.67 7.98
CA PRO A 38 -24.43 -3.60 7.69
C PRO A 38 -25.65 -3.36 8.60
N LEU A 39 -26.85 -3.56 8.07
CA LEU A 39 -28.12 -3.27 8.77
C LEU A 39 -28.30 -3.99 10.11
N PHE A 40 -27.65 -5.14 10.30
CA PHE A 40 -27.76 -5.96 11.53
C PHE A 40 -26.40 -6.12 12.21
N ALA A 41 -25.52 -5.12 12.07
CA ALA A 41 -24.25 -5.09 12.79
C ALA A 41 -24.52 -4.87 14.30
N ASP A 42 -23.78 -5.60 15.12
CA ASP A 42 -23.62 -5.24 16.54
C ASP A 42 -22.87 -3.90 16.63
N GLU A 43 -22.74 -3.35 17.83
CA GLU A 43 -21.94 -2.16 18.03
C GLU A 43 -20.52 -2.39 17.49
N PRO A 44 -20.05 -1.58 16.53
CA PRO A 44 -18.75 -1.82 15.88
C PRO A 44 -17.60 -1.57 16.85
N HIS A 45 -16.57 -2.41 16.79
CA HIS A 45 -15.32 -2.14 17.46
C HIS A 45 -14.51 -1.13 16.64
N HIS A 46 -14.31 0.07 17.18
CA HIS A 46 -13.45 1.08 16.56
C HIS A 46 -12.00 0.82 16.93
N VAL A 47 -11.21 0.44 15.94
CA VAL A 47 -9.77 0.18 16.08
C VAL A 47 -9.04 1.51 16.24
N VAL A 48 -8.39 1.70 17.39
CA VAL A 48 -7.49 2.83 17.60
C VAL A 48 -6.11 2.41 17.17
N THR A 49 -5.63 2.97 16.06
CA THR A 49 -4.32 2.62 15.48
C THR A 49 -3.21 2.82 16.49
N ASP A 50 -2.45 1.77 16.73
CA ASP A 50 -1.33 1.70 17.67
C ASP A 50 -0.10 1.12 16.96
N SER A 51 0.95 1.93 16.86
CA SER A 51 2.18 1.56 16.16
C SER A 51 2.93 0.41 16.83
N GLU A 52 2.86 0.27 18.16
CA GLU A 52 3.52 -0.84 18.87
C GLU A 52 2.78 -2.16 18.60
N HIS A 53 1.46 -2.14 18.57
CA HIS A 53 0.65 -3.29 18.20
C HIS A 53 0.88 -3.70 16.75
N ALA A 54 0.88 -2.73 15.82
CA ALA A 54 1.15 -2.96 14.41
C ALA A 54 2.56 -3.58 14.20
N GLU A 55 3.59 -3.00 14.82
CA GLU A 55 4.96 -3.51 14.75
C GLU A 55 5.08 -4.93 15.32
N ARG A 56 4.37 -5.22 16.40
CA ARG A 56 4.35 -6.56 17.00
C ARG A 56 3.75 -7.60 16.06
N VAL A 57 2.67 -7.24 15.36
CA VAL A 57 2.06 -8.12 14.36
C VAL A 57 3.03 -8.30 13.18
N TRP A 58 3.64 -7.23 12.69
CA TRP A 58 4.60 -7.29 11.59
C TRP A 58 5.81 -8.19 11.91
N LYS A 59 6.43 -8.02 13.09
CA LYS A 59 7.51 -8.90 13.57
C LYS A 59 7.06 -10.38 13.72
N GLY A 60 5.77 -10.58 14.00
CA GLY A 60 5.17 -11.91 13.99
C GLY A 60 5.11 -12.48 12.58
N LEU A 61 4.68 -11.68 11.59
CA LEU A 61 4.63 -12.10 10.17
C LEU A 61 6.02 -12.45 9.63
N GLU A 62 7.06 -11.69 9.98
CA GLU A 62 8.45 -11.97 9.59
C GLU A 62 8.94 -13.35 10.04
N LYS A 63 8.38 -13.89 11.11
CA LYS A 63 8.72 -15.23 11.62
C LYS A 63 7.97 -16.37 10.93
N HIS A 64 6.84 -16.08 10.29
CA HIS A 64 5.94 -17.09 9.75
C HIS A 64 5.86 -17.10 8.23
N LEU A 65 6.16 -15.97 7.59
CA LEU A 65 6.13 -15.83 6.14
C LEU A 65 7.53 -15.75 5.53
N SER A 66 7.64 -16.14 4.28
CA SER A 66 8.82 -15.86 3.46
C SER A 66 8.94 -14.38 3.12
N LYS A 67 10.10 -13.96 2.61
CA LYS A 67 10.27 -12.58 2.07
C LYS A 67 9.26 -12.27 0.97
N GLU A 68 8.90 -13.28 0.17
CA GLU A 68 7.87 -13.16 -0.88
C GLU A 68 6.48 -12.91 -0.28
N GLY A 69 6.12 -13.59 0.82
CA GLY A 69 4.87 -13.40 1.52
C GLY A 69 4.75 -12.01 2.15
N LEU A 70 5.82 -11.50 2.77
CA LEU A 70 5.86 -10.14 3.31
C LEU A 70 5.76 -9.10 2.19
N HIS A 71 6.50 -9.29 1.10
CA HIS A 71 6.42 -8.45 -0.09
C HIS A 71 5.00 -8.43 -0.67
N MET A 72 4.35 -9.59 -0.72
CA MET A 72 2.97 -9.70 -1.21
C MET A 72 2.00 -8.83 -0.39
N ILE A 73 2.12 -8.83 0.96
CA ILE A 73 1.32 -7.97 1.84
C ILE A 73 1.60 -6.49 1.54
N SER A 74 2.87 -6.08 1.58
CA SER A 74 3.26 -4.67 1.40
C SER A 74 2.86 -4.13 0.04
N VAL A 75 3.06 -4.90 -1.02
CA VAL A 75 2.75 -4.46 -2.39
C VAL A 75 1.25 -4.49 -2.66
N SER A 76 0.52 -5.51 -2.18
CA SER A 76 -0.93 -5.54 -2.37
C SER A 76 -1.62 -4.37 -1.68
N TRP A 77 -1.11 -3.92 -0.53
CA TRP A 77 -1.61 -2.71 0.15
C TRP A 77 -1.55 -1.45 -0.72
N LEU A 78 -0.53 -1.34 -1.57
CA LEU A 78 -0.38 -0.22 -2.51
C LEU A 78 -1.42 -0.21 -3.63
N SER A 79 -2.28 -1.22 -3.72
CA SER A 79 -3.44 -1.17 -4.62
C SER A 79 -4.46 -0.13 -4.19
N GLU A 80 -4.52 0.18 -2.89
CA GLU A 80 -5.51 1.08 -2.27
C GLU A 80 -6.96 0.66 -2.51
N GLU A 81 -7.19 -0.61 -2.89
CA GLU A 81 -8.51 -1.19 -3.11
C GLU A 81 -9.17 -1.52 -1.76
N ARG A 82 -10.25 -0.84 -1.40
CA ARG A 82 -10.99 -1.14 -0.15
C ARG A 82 -11.51 -2.56 -0.07
N THR A 83 -11.81 -3.17 -1.21
CA THR A 83 -12.25 -4.57 -1.29
C THR A 83 -11.17 -5.55 -0.83
N LEU A 84 -9.90 -5.13 -0.80
CA LEU A 84 -8.78 -5.94 -0.34
C LEU A 84 -8.67 -5.99 1.19
N ASN A 85 -9.25 -5.04 1.92
CA ASN A 85 -9.09 -4.93 3.38
C ASN A 85 -9.47 -6.24 4.09
N GLN A 86 -10.63 -6.79 3.79
CA GLN A 86 -11.10 -8.04 4.41
C GLN A 86 -10.25 -9.26 4.02
N PRO A 87 -9.97 -9.53 2.74
CA PRO A 87 -9.08 -10.62 2.32
C PRO A 87 -7.68 -10.52 2.96
N LEU A 88 -7.10 -9.32 3.02
CA LEU A 88 -5.78 -9.11 3.60
C LEU A 88 -5.77 -9.36 5.12
N PHE A 89 -6.78 -8.85 5.83
CA PHE A 89 -6.98 -9.12 7.25
C PHE A 89 -7.12 -10.62 7.52
N ASN A 90 -7.97 -11.30 6.75
CA ASN A 90 -8.21 -12.74 6.87
C ASN A 90 -6.92 -13.54 6.61
N PHE A 91 -6.18 -13.19 5.55
CA PHE A 91 -4.91 -13.83 5.24
C PHE A 91 -3.92 -13.70 6.40
N ILE A 92 -3.73 -12.48 6.94
CA ILE A 92 -2.82 -12.24 8.08
C ILE A 92 -3.27 -13.03 9.33
N CYS A 93 -4.56 -13.02 9.64
CA CYS A 93 -5.09 -13.81 10.75
C CYS A 93 -4.84 -15.32 10.56
N LYS A 94 -5.00 -15.83 9.33
CA LYS A 94 -4.72 -17.24 9.00
C LYS A 94 -3.25 -17.60 9.20
N VAL A 95 -2.30 -16.71 8.89
CA VAL A 95 -0.87 -16.91 9.12
C VAL A 95 -0.60 -17.26 10.59
N PHE A 96 -1.25 -16.57 11.52
CA PHE A 96 -1.04 -16.83 12.97
C PHE A 96 -1.83 -18.02 13.50
N ARG A 97 -2.96 -18.39 12.86
CA ARG A 97 -3.83 -19.47 13.33
C ARG A 97 -3.41 -20.85 12.79
N THR A 98 -2.80 -20.85 11.61
CA THR A 98 -2.43 -22.11 10.96
C THR A 98 -0.94 -22.40 11.15
N LYS A 99 -0.60 -23.69 11.23
CA LYS A 99 0.81 -24.13 11.20
C LYS A 99 1.27 -24.46 9.78
N VAL A 100 0.52 -24.03 8.77
CA VAL A 100 0.82 -24.30 7.36
C VAL A 100 2.01 -23.42 6.96
N LYS A 101 3.10 -24.06 6.57
CA LYS A 101 4.26 -23.37 5.99
C LYS A 101 3.89 -22.89 4.57
N GLU A 102 4.38 -21.72 4.21
CA GLU A 102 4.18 -21.14 2.87
C GLU A 102 2.69 -20.96 2.52
N LEU A 103 1.89 -20.52 3.50
CA LEU A 103 0.46 -20.24 3.31
C LEU A 103 0.24 -19.28 2.13
N GLU A 104 1.15 -18.33 1.92
CA GLU A 104 1.15 -17.37 0.82
C GLU A 104 1.14 -18.01 -0.57
N ARG A 105 1.51 -19.30 -0.68
CA ARG A 105 1.48 -20.07 -1.94
C ARG A 105 0.19 -20.84 -2.17
N ASN A 106 -0.69 -20.89 -1.19
CA ASN A 106 -1.94 -21.64 -1.29
C ASN A 106 -2.98 -20.92 -2.15
N ALA A 107 -2.93 -21.17 -3.46
CA ALA A 107 -3.88 -20.58 -4.41
C ALA A 107 -5.33 -21.11 -4.29
N SER A 108 -5.57 -22.14 -3.48
CA SER A 108 -6.94 -22.65 -3.23
C SER A 108 -7.66 -21.84 -2.14
N ASP A 109 -6.94 -21.06 -1.36
CA ASP A 109 -7.55 -20.14 -0.39
C ASP A 109 -7.95 -18.84 -1.09
N PRO A 110 -9.24 -18.45 -1.02
CA PRO A 110 -9.74 -17.27 -1.73
C PRO A 110 -9.10 -15.97 -1.25
N ASP A 111 -8.81 -15.81 0.05
CA ASP A 111 -8.18 -14.60 0.57
C ASP A 111 -6.72 -14.49 0.09
N VAL A 112 -5.98 -15.59 0.13
CA VAL A 112 -4.61 -15.65 -0.41
C VAL A 112 -4.58 -15.34 -1.89
N LEU A 113 -5.55 -15.90 -2.64
CA LEU A 113 -5.65 -15.68 -4.09
C LEU A 113 -5.91 -14.20 -4.40
N GLU A 114 -6.82 -13.56 -3.67
CA GLU A 114 -7.15 -12.14 -3.90
C GLU A 114 -5.97 -11.23 -3.57
N VAL A 115 -5.30 -11.42 -2.43
CA VAL A 115 -4.08 -10.66 -2.06
C VAL A 115 -3.00 -10.84 -3.12
N ARG A 116 -2.79 -12.07 -3.62
CA ARG A 116 -1.82 -12.35 -4.68
C ARG A 116 -2.18 -11.65 -6.00
N ASN A 117 -3.45 -11.67 -6.37
CA ASN A 117 -3.91 -11.03 -7.60
C ASN A 117 -3.75 -9.52 -7.52
N SER A 118 -4.07 -8.90 -6.38
CA SER A 118 -3.84 -7.48 -6.14
C SER A 118 -2.35 -7.14 -6.22
N CYS A 119 -1.48 -7.90 -5.55
CA CYS A 119 -0.04 -7.74 -5.66
C CYS A 119 0.44 -7.80 -7.12
N ARG A 120 -0.07 -8.74 -7.93
CA ARG A 120 0.29 -8.84 -9.36
C ARG A 120 -0.17 -7.64 -10.16
N ARG A 121 -1.37 -7.08 -9.91
CA ARG A 121 -1.86 -5.86 -10.58
C ARG A 121 -0.92 -4.70 -10.33
N VAL A 122 -0.57 -4.45 -9.06
CA VAL A 122 0.37 -3.40 -8.66
C VAL A 122 1.74 -3.59 -9.31
N MET A 123 2.31 -4.80 -9.25
CA MET A 123 3.61 -5.11 -9.86
C MET A 123 3.61 -4.94 -11.39
N HIS A 124 2.52 -5.29 -12.04
CA HIS A 124 2.38 -5.10 -13.48
C HIS A 124 2.35 -3.60 -13.84
N GLU A 125 1.63 -2.80 -13.06
CA GLU A 125 1.61 -1.35 -13.25
C GLU A 125 2.97 -0.71 -12.95
N GLN A 126 3.65 -1.14 -11.88
CA GLN A 126 5.03 -0.73 -11.60
C GLN A 126 5.94 -0.94 -12.81
N LEU A 127 5.86 -2.12 -13.45
CA LEU A 127 6.66 -2.43 -14.64
C LEU A 127 6.32 -1.49 -15.80
N ARG A 128 5.03 -1.23 -16.03
CA ARG A 128 4.57 -0.26 -17.05
C ARG A 128 5.11 1.14 -16.77
N MET A 129 5.05 1.61 -15.53
CA MET A 129 5.55 2.94 -15.16
C MET A 129 7.06 3.04 -15.43
N LYS A 130 7.86 2.04 -15.06
CA LYS A 130 9.30 2.01 -15.38
C LYS A 130 9.60 2.08 -16.88
N GLN A 131 8.72 1.53 -17.73
CA GLN A 131 8.91 1.51 -19.19
C GLN A 131 8.40 2.77 -19.87
N PHE A 132 7.32 3.36 -19.38
CA PHE A 132 6.57 4.38 -20.13
C PHE A 132 6.66 5.79 -19.55
N ILE A 133 7.21 6.01 -18.37
CA ILE A 133 7.46 7.36 -17.85
C ILE A 133 8.38 8.13 -18.82
N ARG A 134 7.98 9.35 -19.13
CA ARG A 134 8.73 10.28 -19.98
C ARG A 134 8.98 11.58 -19.22
N PHE A 135 10.21 12.01 -19.23
CA PHE A 135 10.62 13.27 -18.62
C PHE A 135 10.62 14.40 -19.62
N GLN A 136 10.20 15.56 -19.18
CA GLN A 136 10.30 16.84 -19.88
C GLN A 136 11.30 17.72 -19.13
N LYS A 137 12.20 18.38 -19.86
CA LYS A 137 13.18 19.26 -19.26
C LYS A 137 12.54 20.62 -18.99
N ALA A 138 12.50 21.04 -17.72
CA ALA A 138 12.06 22.36 -17.32
C ALA A 138 13.14 23.45 -17.57
N LYS A 139 12.76 24.72 -17.49
CA LYS A 139 13.66 25.86 -17.75
C LYS A 139 14.83 25.96 -16.75
N ASP A 140 14.64 25.47 -15.53
CA ASP A 140 15.66 25.40 -14.48
C ASP A 140 16.65 24.24 -14.65
N GLY A 141 16.44 23.37 -15.64
CA GLY A 141 17.26 22.20 -15.91
C GLY A 141 16.76 20.91 -15.28
N THR A 142 15.75 20.96 -14.41
CA THR A 142 15.12 19.79 -13.77
C THR A 142 14.34 18.97 -14.79
N TYR A 143 14.37 17.66 -14.67
CA TYR A 143 13.55 16.76 -15.48
C TYR A 143 12.28 16.38 -14.74
N LEU A 144 11.13 16.74 -15.32
CA LEU A 144 9.80 16.55 -14.72
C LEU A 144 9.05 15.43 -15.44
N ALA A 145 8.46 14.52 -14.66
CA ALA A 145 7.47 13.57 -15.13
C ALA A 145 6.21 13.65 -14.26
N VAL A 146 5.06 13.84 -14.89
CA VAL A 146 3.75 13.78 -14.23
C VAL A 146 3.07 12.48 -14.63
N ILE A 147 2.64 11.71 -13.65
CA ILE A 147 1.99 10.42 -13.84
C ILE A 147 0.65 10.39 -13.09
N SER A 148 -0.23 9.49 -13.47
CA SER A 148 -1.50 9.25 -12.79
C SER A 148 -1.81 7.76 -12.81
N PRO A 149 -1.07 6.94 -12.05
CA PRO A 149 -1.27 5.50 -12.01
C PRO A 149 -2.53 5.12 -11.23
N ASP A 150 -3.12 3.97 -11.55
CA ASP A 150 -4.28 3.43 -10.83
C ASP A 150 -3.90 3.04 -9.40
N HIS A 151 -2.70 2.44 -9.21
CA HIS A 151 -2.18 2.01 -7.92
C HIS A 151 -1.04 2.93 -7.43
N ASN A 152 -0.76 2.93 -6.15
CA ASN A 152 0.31 3.72 -5.54
C ASN A 152 1.69 3.11 -5.82
N VAL A 153 2.10 3.12 -7.08
CA VAL A 153 3.36 2.49 -7.53
C VAL A 153 4.58 3.40 -7.44
N LEU A 154 4.38 4.68 -7.15
CA LEU A 154 5.48 5.65 -7.11
C LEU A 154 6.60 5.23 -6.15
N PRO A 155 6.36 4.77 -4.91
CA PRO A 155 7.43 4.30 -4.03
C PRO A 155 8.22 3.11 -4.57
N LEU A 156 7.61 2.30 -5.44
CA LEU A 156 8.22 1.09 -6.00
C LEU A 156 9.12 1.35 -7.20
N ILE A 157 9.10 2.56 -7.77
CA ILE A 157 9.83 2.89 -8.99
C ILE A 157 10.98 3.87 -8.76
N ILE A 158 11.03 4.51 -7.61
CA ILE A 158 11.98 5.60 -7.31
C ILE A 158 13.44 5.13 -7.40
N ASP A 159 13.78 4.01 -6.80
CA ASP A 159 15.13 3.46 -6.84
C ASP A 159 15.60 3.21 -8.28
N HIS A 160 14.70 2.71 -9.14
CA HIS A 160 14.99 2.50 -10.56
C HIS A 160 15.37 3.79 -11.30
N PHE A 161 14.65 4.90 -11.01
CA PHE A 161 14.94 6.18 -11.66
C PHE A 161 16.15 6.86 -11.04
N GLN A 162 16.42 6.70 -9.75
CA GLN A 162 17.65 7.14 -9.12
C GLN A 162 18.87 6.48 -9.72
N ASP A 163 18.85 5.15 -9.90
CA ASP A 163 19.96 4.41 -10.50
C ASP A 163 20.19 4.81 -11.95
N ARG A 164 19.09 5.01 -12.71
CA ARG A 164 19.16 5.27 -14.15
C ARG A 164 19.52 6.70 -14.49
N PHE A 165 19.12 7.67 -13.67
CA PHE A 165 19.28 9.12 -13.88
C PHE A 165 19.93 9.78 -12.66
N ASN A 166 21.06 9.22 -12.23
CA ASN A 166 21.80 9.66 -11.04
C ASN A 166 22.64 10.93 -11.27
N ASP A 167 22.78 11.36 -12.53
CA ASP A 167 23.62 12.49 -12.95
C ASP A 167 22.86 13.79 -13.17
N GLN A 168 21.54 13.80 -12.91
CA GLN A 168 20.69 14.96 -13.18
C GLN A 168 19.52 15.06 -12.20
N PRO A 169 19.07 16.28 -11.85
CA PRO A 169 17.92 16.45 -10.98
C PRO A 169 16.63 16.09 -11.71
N TRP A 170 15.73 15.40 -11.02
CA TRP A 170 14.43 15.05 -11.56
C TRP A 170 13.34 15.05 -10.49
N LEU A 171 12.10 15.18 -10.97
CA LEU A 171 10.88 15.06 -10.17
C LEU A 171 9.92 14.13 -10.88
N ILE A 172 9.39 13.15 -10.14
CA ILE A 172 8.25 12.35 -10.57
C ILE A 172 7.08 12.67 -9.65
N TYR A 173 5.97 13.13 -10.21
CA TYR A 173 4.79 13.59 -9.48
C TYR A 173 3.58 12.73 -9.84
N ASP A 174 2.91 12.18 -8.81
CA ASP A 174 1.63 11.49 -8.94
C ASP A 174 0.49 12.51 -8.82
N ALA A 175 -0.14 12.81 -9.96
CA ALA A 175 -1.23 13.77 -10.02
C ALA A 175 -2.54 13.26 -9.39
N HIS A 176 -2.70 11.93 -9.29
CA HIS A 176 -3.87 11.33 -8.64
C HIS A 176 -3.80 11.48 -7.12
N ARG A 177 -2.60 11.27 -6.54
CA ARG A 177 -2.37 11.28 -5.09
C ARG A 177 -1.78 12.58 -4.56
N HIS A 178 -1.46 13.51 -5.47
CA HIS A 178 -0.93 14.84 -5.14
C HIS A 178 0.37 14.81 -4.33
N TYR A 179 1.29 13.89 -4.65
CA TYR A 179 2.63 13.86 -4.08
C TYR A 179 3.66 13.43 -5.12
N GLY A 180 4.93 13.67 -4.83
CA GLY A 180 6.02 13.30 -5.72
C GLY A 180 7.31 13.00 -4.99
N TYR A 181 8.32 12.59 -5.74
CA TYR A 181 9.68 12.46 -5.27
C TYR A 181 10.61 13.30 -6.14
N TYR A 182 11.37 14.15 -5.47
CA TYR A 182 12.39 14.99 -6.07
C TYR A 182 13.76 14.43 -5.76
N TYR A 183 14.59 14.29 -6.78
CA TYR A 183 16.01 13.95 -6.69
C TYR A 183 16.84 15.15 -7.10
N ASP A 184 17.73 15.61 -6.23
CA ASP A 184 18.57 16.79 -6.44
C ASP A 184 19.93 16.49 -7.09
N GLY A 185 20.21 15.22 -7.45
CA GLY A 185 21.51 14.71 -7.89
C GLY A 185 22.29 14.00 -6.78
N SER A 186 21.84 14.05 -5.52
CA SER A 186 22.49 13.39 -4.37
C SER A 186 21.49 12.63 -3.50
N ALA A 187 20.36 13.21 -3.19
CA ALA A 187 19.36 12.70 -2.27
C ALA A 187 17.94 12.76 -2.87
N ILE A 188 17.09 11.85 -2.41
CA ILE A 188 15.67 11.85 -2.74
C ILE A 188 14.90 12.46 -1.57
N SER A 189 14.00 13.40 -1.87
CA SER A 189 13.04 13.94 -0.93
C SER A 189 11.61 13.74 -1.44
N ARG A 190 10.69 13.45 -0.52
CA ARG A 190 9.26 13.41 -0.82
C ARG A 190 8.72 14.84 -0.82
N SER A 191 7.98 15.21 -1.85
CA SER A 191 7.31 16.51 -1.97
C SER A 191 5.80 16.30 -1.96
N GLU A 192 5.11 17.05 -1.12
CA GLU A 192 3.64 17.13 -1.08
C GLU A 192 3.14 18.47 -1.65
N GLU A 193 4.05 19.29 -2.19
CA GLU A 193 3.67 20.53 -2.83
C GLU A 193 2.81 20.25 -4.06
N ARG A 194 1.62 20.84 -4.09
CA ARG A 194 0.77 20.87 -5.29
C ARG A 194 1.57 21.57 -6.38
N PHE A 195 1.88 20.86 -7.45
CA PHE A 195 2.39 21.47 -8.66
C PHE A 195 1.37 22.54 -9.10
N SER A 196 1.68 23.80 -8.84
CA SER A 196 0.86 24.89 -9.31
C SER A 196 0.88 24.88 -10.84
N ARG A 197 -0.27 24.93 -11.49
CA ARG A 197 -0.46 25.02 -12.95
C ARG A 197 0.28 26.16 -13.64
N ASN A 198 1.02 26.97 -12.90
CA ASN A 198 1.81 28.08 -13.43
C ASN A 198 3.02 27.65 -14.28
N ALA A 199 3.36 26.36 -14.32
CA ALA A 199 4.36 25.85 -15.26
C ALA A 199 3.82 25.57 -16.67
N GLU A 200 2.48 25.58 -16.87
CA GLU A 200 1.83 25.31 -18.15
C GLU A 200 1.62 26.55 -19.03
N THR A 201 1.84 27.76 -18.51
CA THR A 201 1.46 28.99 -19.23
C THR A 201 2.63 29.63 -20.00
N ASP A 202 3.81 29.00 -20.00
CA ASP A 202 5.00 29.56 -20.68
C ASP A 202 5.65 28.55 -21.67
N LEU A 203 4.84 27.81 -22.41
CA LEU A 203 5.24 27.09 -23.62
C LEU A 203 4.88 27.87 -24.87
#